data_ef08d657b4bc287feeecb5c6f708e9c1
#
_entry.id   ef08d657b4bc287feeecb5c6f708e9c1
#
_cell.length_a   1.000
_cell.length_b   1.000
_cell.length_c   1.000
_cell.angle_alpha   90.00
_cell.angle_beta   90.00
_cell.angle_gamma   90.00
#
_symmetry.space_group_name_H-M   'P 1'
#
loop_
_entity.id
_entity.type
_entity.pdbx_description
1 polymer ?
#
loop_
_entity_poly.entity_id
_entity_poly.type
_entity_poly.pdbx_seq_one_letter_code
_entity_poly.pdbx_strand_id
1 'polypeptide(L)'
;MKKKKKFENLVDKNSLLNFLNPTSRGTHFRDSPPSSQLKTRQIGRIILQFHQIISLFQQLNIKLENKIFLDVGTGNGMIPKLISKYTKVKYTEGIDPFLDGEHTTSWQKHDHNSEFFKITKKISSLVNKKNKEIIFEKYSKSAKYEPMSFQPIPIKLELNKKVKYKFHQLDVAMAGSLKKKYDIVYFKALEHISNINKIFKEMNKITKKKSIIYFKHRSFFSYLGPHRYASTFIPWGHVYLSDKEMIKYVKTYHKDRAEKILNFYFKELSYPRFTVNELIKTASDHNFVLKVNIVEPFKKLNKSMKYLRKNKNFWKKVYKNYPKLASDELFSGMHHIILEKK
;
A
#
# COMPACT_ATOMS: atom_id res chain seq x y z
N MET A 1 -32.00 16.37 14.91
CA MET A 1 -30.96 16.86 15.84
C MET A 1 -30.40 15.79 16.79
N LYS A 2 -31.20 14.95 17.49
CA LYS A 2 -30.69 13.92 18.43
C LYS A 2 -29.70 12.89 17.83
N LYS A 3 -29.79 12.58 16.54
CA LYS A 3 -28.91 11.59 15.86
C LYS A 3 -27.49 12.09 15.59
N LYS A 4 -27.30 13.42 15.45
CA LYS A 4 -25.97 14.04 15.23
C LYS A 4 -25.10 13.95 16.48
N LYS A 5 -25.67 14.21 17.65
CA LYS A 5 -24.98 14.16 18.96
C LYS A 5 -24.34 12.80 19.30
N LYS A 6 -24.89 11.67 18.78
CA LYS A 6 -24.36 10.32 19.07
C LYS A 6 -22.92 10.13 18.58
N PHE A 7 -22.56 10.64 17.40
CA PHE A 7 -21.22 10.52 16.86
C PHE A 7 -20.28 11.61 17.38
N GLU A 8 -20.80 12.80 17.68
CA GLU A 8 -20.02 13.91 18.24
C GLU A 8 -19.42 13.55 19.60
N ASN A 9 -20.15 12.76 20.41
CA ASN A 9 -19.65 12.28 21.72
C ASN A 9 -18.53 11.24 21.61
N LEU A 10 -18.29 10.65 20.43
CA LEU A 10 -17.22 9.69 20.18
C LEU A 10 -15.94 10.36 19.67
N VAL A 11 -16.02 11.64 19.35
CA VAL A 11 -14.88 12.41 18.87
C VAL A 11 -14.12 12.95 20.08
N ASP A 12 -12.89 12.50 20.26
CA ASP A 12 -11.99 13.12 21.24
C ASP A 12 -11.64 14.54 20.77
N LYS A 13 -12.21 15.52 21.47
CA LYS A 13 -12.10 16.95 21.13
C LYS A 13 -10.67 17.48 21.19
N ASN A 14 -9.75 16.82 21.90
CA ASN A 14 -8.46 17.42 22.24
C ASN A 14 -7.26 16.96 21.43
N SER A 15 -7.32 15.81 20.75
CA SER A 15 -6.10 15.26 20.13
C SER A 15 -6.20 14.92 18.64
N LEU A 16 -7.38 14.78 18.10
CA LEU A 16 -7.59 14.21 16.79
C LEU A 16 -8.26 15.11 15.76
N LEU A 17 -8.99 16.13 16.18
CA LEU A 17 -9.60 17.10 15.25
C LEU A 17 -8.55 17.81 14.39
N ASN A 18 -7.39 18.15 14.95
CA ASN A 18 -6.29 18.77 14.21
C ASN A 18 -5.60 17.80 13.23
N PHE A 19 -5.63 16.50 13.52
CA PHE A 19 -5.04 15.48 12.67
C PHE A 19 -6.02 14.96 11.61
N LEU A 20 -7.29 14.94 11.93
CA LEU A 20 -8.40 14.48 11.11
C LEU A 20 -9.17 15.63 10.47
N ASN A 21 -8.52 16.76 10.21
CA ASN A 21 -9.20 17.92 9.64
C ASN A 21 -10.22 17.46 8.56
N PRO A 22 -11.53 17.63 8.84
CA PRO A 22 -12.61 17.15 7.99
C PRO A 22 -12.51 17.68 6.57
N THR A 23 -12.15 18.95 6.43
CA THR A 23 -12.02 19.63 5.15
C THR A 23 -10.89 19.03 4.32
N SER A 24 -9.76 18.66 4.92
CA SER A 24 -8.65 18.04 4.20
C SER A 24 -8.92 16.58 3.77
N ARG A 25 -9.88 15.90 4.41
CA ARG A 25 -10.25 14.52 4.09
C ARG A 25 -11.48 14.45 3.18
N GLY A 26 -12.44 15.33 3.36
CA GLY A 26 -13.60 15.44 2.48
C GLY A 26 -13.26 15.91 1.06
N THR A 27 -12.19 16.69 0.91
CA THR A 27 -11.74 17.20 -0.40
C THR A 27 -10.88 16.22 -1.19
N HIS A 28 -10.53 15.05 -0.63
CA HIS A 28 -9.69 14.07 -1.32
C HIS A 28 -10.44 13.04 -2.17
N PHE A 29 -11.76 13.01 -2.14
CA PHE A 29 -12.50 12.58 -3.30
C PHE A 29 -12.17 13.60 -4.38
N ARG A 30 -11.36 13.20 -5.33
CA ARG A 30 -10.91 14.07 -6.41
C ARG A 30 -12.10 14.45 -7.26
N ASP A 31 -12.73 15.56 -6.92
CA ASP A 31 -13.65 16.24 -7.84
C ASP A 31 -12.86 16.91 -9.00
N SER A 32 -11.53 17.01 -8.83
CA SER A 32 -10.63 17.51 -9.87
C SER A 32 -9.95 16.35 -10.60
N PRO A 33 -9.91 16.37 -11.93
CA PRO A 33 -9.13 15.39 -12.68
C PRO A 33 -7.66 15.44 -12.22
N PRO A 34 -6.95 14.30 -12.14
CA PRO A 34 -5.53 14.30 -11.84
C PRO A 34 -4.83 15.18 -12.86
N SER A 35 -3.86 15.99 -12.38
CA SER A 35 -3.07 16.81 -13.28
C SER A 35 -2.38 15.93 -14.32
N SER A 36 -2.34 16.40 -15.57
CA SER A 36 -1.68 15.71 -16.69
C SER A 36 -0.17 15.49 -16.51
N GLN A 37 0.39 15.90 -15.38
CA GLN A 37 1.82 15.77 -15.09
C GLN A 37 2.05 15.24 -13.68
N LEU A 38 2.99 14.31 -13.54
CA LEU A 38 3.49 13.89 -12.23
C LEU A 38 4.08 15.09 -11.49
N LYS A 39 3.48 15.42 -10.35
CA LYS A 39 4.03 16.43 -9.45
C LYS A 39 5.38 15.94 -8.87
N THR A 40 6.30 16.85 -8.62
CA THR A 40 7.61 16.55 -8.00
C THR A 40 7.51 15.64 -6.77
N ARG A 41 6.45 15.81 -5.97
CA ARG A 41 6.16 14.97 -4.81
C ARG A 41 5.87 13.51 -5.20
N GLN A 42 5.16 13.26 -6.30
CA GLN A 42 4.85 11.91 -6.76
C GLN A 42 6.10 11.22 -7.29
N ILE A 43 6.95 11.95 -8.03
CA ILE A 43 8.26 11.46 -8.47
C ILE A 43 9.09 11.02 -7.26
N GLY A 44 9.19 11.87 -6.23
CA GLY A 44 9.91 11.54 -5.00
C GLY A 44 9.37 10.27 -4.30
N ARG A 45 8.05 10.08 -4.27
CA ARG A 45 7.43 8.87 -3.70
C ARG A 45 7.74 7.60 -4.50
N ILE A 46 7.76 7.67 -5.82
CA ILE A 46 8.11 6.53 -6.68
C ILE A 46 9.56 6.13 -6.44
N ILE A 47 10.47 7.11 -6.42
CA ILE A 47 11.90 6.86 -6.17
C ILE A 47 12.12 6.28 -4.77
N LEU A 48 11.45 6.83 -3.76
CA LEU A 48 11.51 6.31 -2.40
C LEU A 48 11.02 4.84 -2.34
N GLN A 49 9.92 4.55 -2.99
CA GLN A 49 9.39 3.17 -3.02
C GLN A 49 10.36 2.21 -3.72
N PHE A 50 10.93 2.60 -4.86
CA PHE A 50 11.96 1.83 -5.55
C PHE A 50 13.15 1.57 -4.61
N HIS A 51 13.66 2.62 -3.95
CA HIS A 51 14.76 2.52 -3.01
C HIS A 51 14.44 1.57 -1.84
N GLN A 52 13.24 1.68 -1.25
CA GLN A 52 12.81 0.80 -0.16
C GLN A 52 12.82 -0.67 -0.57
N ILE A 53 12.33 -0.99 -1.78
CA ILE A 53 12.29 -2.36 -2.29
C ILE A 53 13.73 -2.90 -2.40
N ILE A 54 14.61 -2.17 -3.07
CA ILE A 54 15.98 -2.64 -3.31
C ILE A 54 16.78 -2.72 -2.02
N SER A 55 16.67 -1.70 -1.16
CA SER A 55 17.34 -1.68 0.14
C SER A 55 16.89 -2.86 1.04
N LEU A 56 15.59 -3.16 1.06
CA LEU A 56 15.07 -4.30 1.82
C LEU A 56 15.60 -5.63 1.26
N PHE A 57 15.61 -5.79 -0.06
CA PHE A 57 16.13 -7.00 -0.70
C PHE A 57 17.63 -7.18 -0.44
N GLN A 58 18.42 -6.11 -0.47
CA GLN A 58 19.84 -6.18 -0.12
C GLN A 58 20.04 -6.58 1.34
N GLN A 59 19.29 -5.98 2.28
CA GLN A 59 19.38 -6.31 3.71
C GLN A 59 18.99 -7.76 4.02
N LEU A 60 18.07 -8.32 3.24
CA LEU A 60 17.61 -9.71 3.36
C LEU A 60 18.37 -10.69 2.46
N ASN A 61 19.42 -10.25 1.77
CA ASN A 61 20.18 -11.05 0.81
C ASN A 61 19.32 -11.64 -0.34
N ILE A 62 18.21 -10.98 -0.70
CA ILE A 62 17.36 -11.36 -1.83
C ILE A 62 18.00 -10.83 -3.11
N LYS A 63 18.57 -11.75 -3.90
CA LYS A 63 19.24 -11.41 -5.16
C LYS A 63 18.24 -11.21 -6.29
N LEU A 64 18.38 -10.10 -7.02
CA LEU A 64 17.57 -9.76 -8.20
C LEU A 64 18.20 -10.27 -9.53
N GLU A 65 19.48 -10.65 -9.51
CA GLU A 65 20.22 -11.05 -10.69
C GLU A 65 19.57 -12.26 -11.37
N ASN A 66 19.32 -12.14 -12.67
CA ASN A 66 18.70 -13.17 -13.51
C ASN A 66 17.28 -13.59 -13.09
N LYS A 67 16.64 -12.85 -12.19
CA LYS A 67 15.28 -13.11 -11.69
C LYS A 67 14.22 -12.50 -12.59
N ILE A 68 13.04 -13.12 -12.57
CA ILE A 68 11.82 -12.60 -13.18
C ILE A 68 10.98 -11.97 -12.10
N PHE A 69 10.63 -10.70 -12.28
CA PHE A 69 9.92 -9.90 -11.30
C PHE A 69 8.51 -9.56 -11.80
N LEU A 70 7.49 -9.77 -10.96
CA LEU A 70 6.10 -9.38 -11.21
C LEU A 70 5.69 -8.29 -10.21
N ASP A 71 5.11 -7.21 -10.70
CA ASP A 71 4.47 -6.16 -9.89
C ASP A 71 2.94 -6.28 -10.01
N VAL A 72 2.28 -6.57 -8.90
CA VAL A 72 0.82 -6.73 -8.82
C VAL A 72 0.19 -5.44 -8.32
N GLY A 73 -0.82 -4.95 -9.07
CA GLY A 73 -1.36 -3.61 -8.87
C GLY A 73 -0.34 -2.55 -9.32
N THR A 74 0.26 -2.79 -10.50
CA THR A 74 1.41 -2.01 -10.98
C THR A 74 1.07 -0.56 -11.33
N GLY A 75 -0.20 -0.25 -11.55
CA GLY A 75 -0.64 1.08 -11.98
C GLY A 75 0.09 1.50 -13.28
N ASN A 76 0.84 2.57 -13.21
CA ASN A 76 1.58 3.09 -14.37
C ASN A 76 2.88 2.34 -14.73
N GLY A 77 3.18 1.24 -14.04
CA GLY A 77 4.35 0.40 -14.31
C GLY A 77 5.71 1.04 -13.98
N MET A 78 5.77 2.13 -13.21
CA MET A 78 7.03 2.84 -12.94
C MET A 78 7.99 2.01 -12.09
N ILE A 79 7.49 1.28 -11.10
CA ILE A 79 8.33 0.45 -10.22
C ILE A 79 9.03 -0.67 -11.01
N PRO A 80 8.33 -1.54 -11.76
CA PRO A 80 9.02 -2.59 -12.52
C PRO A 80 9.92 -2.03 -13.61
N LYS A 81 9.59 -0.89 -14.25
CA LYS A 81 10.50 -0.22 -15.18
C LYS A 81 11.79 0.24 -14.51
N LEU A 82 11.71 0.82 -13.30
CA LEU A 82 12.90 1.22 -12.53
C LEU A 82 13.73 0.02 -12.09
N ILE A 83 13.10 -1.06 -11.64
CA ILE A 83 13.79 -2.31 -11.29
C ILE A 83 14.53 -2.84 -12.52
N SER A 84 13.86 -2.91 -13.68
CA SER A 84 14.50 -3.31 -14.93
C SER A 84 15.66 -2.40 -15.36
N LYS A 85 15.54 -1.09 -15.13
CA LYS A 85 16.56 -0.09 -15.52
C LYS A 85 17.79 -0.13 -14.65
N TYR A 86 17.64 -0.40 -13.34
CA TYR A 86 18.67 -0.17 -12.35
C TYR A 86 19.11 -1.40 -11.57
N THR A 87 18.72 -2.61 -12.03
CA THR A 87 19.15 -3.88 -11.44
C THR A 87 19.42 -4.93 -12.51
N LYS A 88 20.06 -6.04 -12.14
CA LYS A 88 20.35 -7.17 -13.06
C LYS A 88 19.18 -8.16 -13.24
N VAL A 89 17.92 -7.74 -13.03
CA VAL A 89 16.80 -8.64 -13.32
C VAL A 89 16.79 -9.09 -14.77
N LYS A 90 16.36 -10.32 -15.04
CA LYS A 90 16.21 -10.85 -16.39
C LYS A 90 15.18 -10.04 -17.17
N TYR A 91 13.99 -9.85 -16.58
CA TYR A 91 12.94 -8.95 -17.04
C TYR A 91 11.89 -8.72 -15.95
N THR A 92 11.02 -7.74 -16.17
CA THR A 92 9.93 -7.39 -15.26
C THR A 92 8.59 -7.40 -15.96
N GLU A 93 7.53 -7.76 -15.25
CA GLU A 93 6.16 -7.63 -15.72
C GLU A 93 5.32 -6.90 -14.68
N GLY A 94 4.24 -6.28 -15.14
CA GLY A 94 3.24 -5.66 -14.28
C GLY A 94 1.85 -6.13 -14.64
N ILE A 95 1.01 -6.41 -13.65
CA ILE A 95 -0.42 -6.67 -13.85
C ILE A 95 -1.25 -5.66 -13.10
N ASP A 96 -2.34 -5.23 -13.74
CA ASP A 96 -3.35 -4.36 -13.15
C ASP A 96 -4.66 -4.60 -13.89
N PRO A 97 -5.83 -4.65 -13.23
CA PRO A 97 -7.11 -4.81 -13.91
C PRO A 97 -7.47 -3.59 -14.78
N PHE A 98 -6.83 -2.45 -14.51
CA PHE A 98 -7.01 -1.21 -15.27
C PHE A 98 -5.81 -0.93 -16.16
N LEU A 99 -6.03 -0.29 -17.31
CA LEU A 99 -4.96 -0.03 -18.31
C LEU A 99 -3.82 0.81 -17.73
N ASP A 100 -4.12 1.79 -16.91
CA ASP A 100 -3.17 2.77 -16.38
C ASP A 100 -3.34 3.03 -14.87
N GLY A 101 -3.85 2.03 -14.14
CA GLY A 101 -4.11 2.14 -12.72
C GLY A 101 -5.53 2.61 -12.38
N GLU A 102 -5.90 2.41 -11.14
CA GLU A 102 -7.27 2.56 -10.60
C GLU A 102 -7.90 3.97 -10.76
N HIS A 103 -7.13 4.95 -11.18
CA HIS A 103 -7.52 6.33 -10.96
C HIS A 103 -8.11 7.04 -12.15
N THR A 104 -8.49 6.37 -13.19
CA THR A 104 -9.31 6.96 -14.24
C THR A 104 -8.73 7.05 -15.64
N THR A 105 -9.61 7.23 -16.61
CA THR A 105 -9.35 7.59 -18.00
C THR A 105 -8.33 8.72 -18.23
N SER A 106 -8.08 9.56 -17.23
CA SER A 106 -7.06 10.60 -17.32
C SER A 106 -5.64 10.05 -17.24
N TRP A 107 -5.41 8.92 -16.55
CA TRP A 107 -4.12 8.24 -16.54
C TRP A 107 -3.78 7.59 -17.87
N GLN A 108 -4.78 7.16 -18.63
CA GLN A 108 -4.60 6.60 -19.97
C GLN A 108 -4.03 7.60 -20.97
N LYS A 109 -4.21 8.90 -20.69
CA LYS A 109 -3.70 10.00 -21.51
C LYS A 109 -2.31 10.49 -21.09
N HIS A 110 -1.69 9.87 -20.07
CA HIS A 110 -0.36 10.26 -19.62
C HIS A 110 0.73 9.77 -20.58
N ASP A 111 1.67 10.61 -20.87
CA ASP A 111 2.91 10.23 -21.51
C ASP A 111 3.84 9.54 -20.47
N HIS A 112 3.62 8.24 -20.30
CA HIS A 112 4.41 7.43 -19.37
C HIS A 112 5.91 7.40 -19.70
N ASN A 113 6.30 7.66 -20.93
CA ASN A 113 7.71 7.71 -21.32
C ASN A 113 8.35 8.99 -20.85
N SER A 114 7.69 10.14 -21.03
CA SER A 114 8.14 11.42 -20.49
C SER A 114 8.23 11.38 -18.95
N GLU A 115 7.25 10.78 -18.30
CA GLU A 115 7.27 10.63 -16.84
C GLU A 115 8.42 9.73 -16.37
N PHE A 116 8.63 8.61 -17.03
CA PHE A 116 9.75 7.73 -16.74
C PHE A 116 11.09 8.45 -16.95
N PHE A 117 11.22 9.24 -18.01
CA PHE A 117 12.40 10.08 -18.25
C PHE A 117 12.64 11.09 -17.11
N LYS A 118 11.60 11.79 -16.65
CA LYS A 118 11.70 12.72 -15.50
C LYS A 118 12.19 12.01 -14.24
N ILE A 119 11.65 10.81 -13.96
CA ILE A 119 12.06 10.01 -12.81
C ILE A 119 13.53 9.59 -12.93
N THR A 120 13.93 9.07 -14.08
CA THR A 120 15.31 8.59 -14.30
C THR A 120 16.32 9.74 -14.29
N LYS A 121 15.97 10.90 -14.84
CA LYS A 121 16.77 12.13 -14.74
C LYS A 121 16.96 12.55 -13.27
N LYS A 122 15.90 12.46 -12.47
CA LYS A 122 15.98 12.74 -11.03
C LYS A 122 16.85 11.72 -10.31
N ILE A 123 16.71 10.43 -10.58
CA ILE A 123 17.59 9.39 -10.02
C ILE A 123 19.04 9.70 -10.37
N SER A 124 19.34 9.99 -11.63
CA SER A 124 20.71 10.32 -12.09
C SER A 124 21.32 11.50 -11.34
N SER A 125 20.52 12.51 -10.97
CA SER A 125 20.99 13.66 -10.17
C SER A 125 21.30 13.31 -8.71
N LEU A 126 20.91 12.13 -8.25
CA LEU A 126 21.05 11.69 -6.86
C LEU A 126 22.12 10.61 -6.71
N VAL A 127 22.50 9.99 -7.83
CA VAL A 127 23.55 8.98 -7.85
C VAL A 127 24.89 9.65 -7.53
N ASN A 128 25.57 9.13 -6.52
CA ASN A 128 26.96 9.43 -6.29
C ASN A 128 27.79 8.90 -7.46
N LYS A 129 28.43 9.76 -8.22
CA LYS A 129 29.20 9.38 -9.42
C LYS A 129 30.35 8.44 -9.12
N LYS A 130 30.97 8.55 -7.94
CA LYS A 130 32.11 7.73 -7.52
C LYS A 130 31.69 6.27 -7.24
N ASN A 131 30.58 6.08 -6.50
CA ASN A 131 30.17 4.75 -5.99
C ASN A 131 28.99 4.17 -6.75
N LYS A 132 28.38 4.92 -7.67
CA LYS A 132 27.12 4.56 -8.35
C LYS A 132 25.96 4.23 -7.37
N GLU A 133 25.97 4.88 -6.23
CA GLU A 133 24.98 4.69 -5.16
C GLU A 133 24.01 5.85 -5.07
N ILE A 134 22.76 5.55 -4.70
CA ILE A 134 21.81 6.60 -4.31
C ILE A 134 22.02 6.93 -2.83
N ILE A 135 22.25 8.22 -2.57
CA ILE A 135 22.34 8.74 -1.22
C ILE A 135 20.94 9.09 -0.74
N PHE A 136 20.41 8.28 0.15
CA PHE A 136 19.03 8.33 0.64
C PHE A 136 18.70 9.60 1.44
N GLU A 137 19.63 10.16 2.20
CA GLU A 137 19.37 11.32 3.08
C GLU A 137 18.78 12.54 2.35
N LYS A 138 19.17 12.74 1.09
CA LYS A 138 18.59 13.81 0.26
C LYS A 138 17.10 13.63 -0.05
N TYR A 139 16.57 12.39 0.07
CA TYR A 139 15.15 12.07 -0.17
C TYR A 139 14.30 12.10 1.07
N SER A 140 14.85 11.66 2.20
CA SER A 140 14.09 11.60 3.46
C SER A 140 13.56 12.97 3.88
N LYS A 141 14.29 14.03 3.54
CA LYS A 141 13.87 15.43 3.80
C LYS A 141 12.72 15.90 2.90
N SER A 142 12.57 15.36 1.68
CA SER A 142 11.48 15.70 0.77
C SER A 142 10.26 14.78 0.91
N ALA A 143 10.45 13.58 1.43
CA ALA A 143 9.40 12.58 1.66
C ALA A 143 8.81 12.68 3.07
N LYS A 144 8.36 13.87 3.48
CA LYS A 144 7.83 14.19 4.83
C LYS A 144 6.72 13.28 5.37
N TYR A 145 6.31 12.21 4.67
CA TYR A 145 5.05 11.53 4.95
C TYR A 145 5.07 10.00 5.09
N GLU A 146 6.20 9.34 4.86
CA GLU A 146 6.31 7.90 5.13
C GLU A 146 7.45 7.68 6.13
N PRO A 147 7.13 7.37 7.39
CA PRO A 147 8.13 6.89 8.33
C PRO A 147 8.68 5.57 7.81
N MET A 148 9.99 5.44 7.76
CA MET A 148 10.63 4.18 7.42
C MET A 148 11.05 3.49 8.71
N SER A 149 10.64 2.23 8.86
CA SER A 149 10.93 1.41 10.04
C SER A 149 12.29 0.73 9.95
N PHE A 150 12.81 0.60 8.75
CA PHE A 150 14.19 0.17 8.55
C PHE A 150 14.98 1.35 7.97
N GLN A 151 16.21 1.51 8.45
CA GLN A 151 17.09 2.49 7.85
C GLN A 151 17.47 2.00 6.45
N PRO A 152 17.14 2.74 5.41
CA PRO A 152 17.56 2.36 4.08
C PRO A 152 19.06 2.51 3.97
N ILE A 153 19.69 1.47 3.51
CA ILE A 153 21.12 1.48 3.19
C ILE A 153 21.30 2.10 1.79
N PRO A 154 22.48 2.68 1.51
CA PRO A 154 22.84 3.05 0.15
C PRO A 154 22.66 1.88 -0.79
N ILE A 155 21.98 2.09 -1.92
CA ILE A 155 21.79 1.04 -2.93
C ILE A 155 22.69 1.30 -4.11
N LYS A 156 23.44 0.27 -4.51
CA LYS A 156 24.25 0.29 -5.71
C LYS A 156 23.35 0.07 -6.93
N LEU A 157 23.44 0.96 -7.90
CA LEU A 157 22.66 0.87 -9.13
C LEU A 157 23.47 0.28 -10.27
N GLU A 158 22.81 -0.56 -11.04
CA GLU A 158 23.36 -1.14 -12.25
C GLU A 158 22.52 -0.69 -13.46
N LEU A 159 23.11 0.15 -14.29
CA LEU A 159 22.38 0.78 -15.38
C LEU A 159 22.26 -0.16 -16.59
N ASN A 160 21.05 -0.59 -16.91
CA ASN A 160 20.76 -1.33 -18.13
C ASN A 160 20.47 -0.40 -19.31
N LYS A 161 20.99 -0.74 -20.50
CA LYS A 161 20.74 0.04 -21.73
C LYS A 161 19.26 0.02 -22.12
N LYS A 162 18.59 -1.14 -21.99
CA LYS A 162 17.17 -1.33 -22.35
C LYS A 162 16.35 -1.70 -21.13
N VAL A 163 15.16 -1.12 -20.99
CA VAL A 163 14.14 -1.52 -20.02
C VAL A 163 13.38 -2.73 -20.60
N LYS A 164 13.41 -3.83 -19.89
CA LYS A 164 12.70 -5.07 -20.26
C LYS A 164 11.45 -5.19 -19.38
N TYR A 165 10.35 -4.58 -19.81
CA TYR A 165 9.09 -4.54 -19.09
C TYR A 165 7.92 -4.88 -20.01
N LYS A 166 6.96 -5.66 -19.49
CA LYS A 166 5.68 -5.93 -20.16
C LYS A 166 4.53 -5.68 -19.18
N PHE A 167 3.47 -5.02 -19.67
CA PHE A 167 2.22 -4.83 -18.95
C PHE A 167 1.17 -5.84 -19.42
N HIS A 168 0.35 -6.31 -18.48
CA HIS A 168 -0.83 -7.11 -18.75
C HIS A 168 -2.03 -6.50 -18.03
N GLN A 169 -3.08 -6.19 -18.77
CA GLN A 169 -4.36 -5.81 -18.16
C GLN A 169 -5.02 -7.08 -17.63
N LEU A 170 -4.81 -7.35 -16.33
CA LEU A 170 -5.20 -8.60 -15.71
C LEU A 170 -5.44 -8.42 -14.22
N ASP A 171 -6.57 -8.95 -13.74
CA ASP A 171 -6.80 -9.11 -12.32
C ASP A 171 -5.89 -10.19 -11.74
N VAL A 172 -5.30 -9.94 -10.59
CA VAL A 172 -4.42 -10.90 -9.89
C VAL A 172 -5.13 -12.22 -9.55
N ALA A 173 -6.45 -12.20 -9.38
CA ALA A 173 -7.27 -13.39 -9.20
C ALA A 173 -7.32 -14.33 -10.42
N MET A 174 -6.70 -13.90 -11.54
CA MET A 174 -6.53 -14.66 -12.78
C MET A 174 -5.07 -14.78 -13.20
N ALA A 175 -4.12 -14.49 -12.31
CA ALA A 175 -2.69 -14.46 -12.62
C ALA A 175 -2.15 -15.76 -13.19
N GLY A 176 -2.76 -16.91 -12.90
CA GLY A 176 -2.41 -18.21 -13.49
C GLY A 176 -2.51 -18.24 -15.01
N SER A 177 -3.31 -17.38 -15.64
CA SER A 177 -3.44 -17.28 -17.09
C SER A 177 -2.16 -16.77 -17.79
N LEU A 178 -1.24 -16.15 -17.04
CA LEU A 178 0.06 -15.72 -17.56
C LEU A 178 0.94 -16.90 -18.02
N LYS A 179 0.65 -18.12 -17.54
CA LYS A 179 1.37 -19.38 -17.90
C LYS A 179 2.90 -19.27 -17.72
N LYS A 180 3.35 -18.42 -16.79
CA LYS A 180 4.75 -18.14 -16.47
C LYS A 180 5.04 -18.38 -15.01
N LYS A 181 6.33 -18.52 -14.68
CA LYS A 181 6.81 -18.66 -13.32
C LYS A 181 7.71 -17.48 -12.96
N TYR A 182 7.37 -16.81 -11.88
CA TYR A 182 8.09 -15.66 -11.36
C TYR A 182 8.94 -16.06 -10.14
N ASP A 183 10.10 -15.42 -10.03
CA ASP A 183 10.99 -15.60 -8.90
C ASP A 183 10.63 -14.64 -7.76
N ILE A 184 10.14 -13.45 -8.10
CA ILE A 184 9.76 -12.42 -7.13
C ILE A 184 8.43 -11.82 -7.58
N VAL A 185 7.48 -11.76 -6.63
CA VAL A 185 6.18 -11.10 -6.81
C VAL A 185 6.06 -9.99 -5.77
N TYR A 186 5.77 -8.79 -6.20
CA TYR A 186 5.60 -7.62 -5.33
C TYR A 186 4.15 -7.14 -5.35
N PHE A 187 3.60 -6.85 -4.19
CA PHE A 187 2.25 -6.32 -4.00
C PHE A 187 2.27 -5.00 -3.26
N LYS A 188 1.60 -4.01 -3.79
CA LYS A 188 1.42 -2.71 -3.13
C LYS A 188 -0.05 -2.43 -2.78
N ALA A 189 -0.99 -2.95 -3.55
CA ALA A 189 -2.42 -2.63 -3.48
C ALA A 189 -3.25 -3.75 -2.85
N LEU A 190 -2.69 -4.46 -1.85
CA LEU A 190 -3.34 -5.61 -1.21
C LEU A 190 -4.65 -5.22 -0.51
N GLU A 191 -4.81 -3.98 -0.10
CA GLU A 191 -6.02 -3.43 0.50
C GLU A 191 -7.24 -3.40 -0.43
N HIS A 192 -7.04 -3.59 -1.73
CA HIS A 192 -8.12 -3.69 -2.73
C HIS A 192 -8.47 -5.14 -3.10
N ILE A 193 -7.83 -6.12 -2.47
CA ILE A 193 -8.01 -7.54 -2.79
C ILE A 193 -8.87 -8.21 -1.72
N SER A 194 -10.06 -8.68 -2.10
CA SER A 194 -11.03 -9.26 -1.15
C SER A 194 -10.77 -10.74 -0.86
N ASN A 195 -10.37 -11.52 -1.84
CA ASN A 195 -10.24 -12.98 -1.68
C ASN A 195 -8.76 -13.41 -1.63
N ILE A 196 -8.15 -13.30 -0.44
CA ILE A 196 -6.75 -13.68 -0.23
C ILE A 196 -6.49 -15.17 -0.52
N ASN A 197 -7.45 -16.04 -0.26
CA ASN A 197 -7.32 -17.47 -0.56
C ASN A 197 -7.18 -17.73 -2.07
N LYS A 198 -8.01 -17.07 -2.89
CA LYS A 198 -7.90 -17.13 -4.36
C LYS A 198 -6.55 -16.58 -4.84
N ILE A 199 -6.09 -15.47 -4.24
CA ILE A 199 -4.77 -14.90 -4.59
C ILE A 199 -3.65 -15.89 -4.33
N PHE A 200 -3.59 -16.54 -3.17
CA PHE A 200 -2.54 -17.52 -2.90
C PHE A 200 -2.63 -18.76 -3.78
N LYS A 201 -3.83 -19.20 -4.17
CA LYS A 201 -3.98 -20.23 -5.22
C LYS A 201 -3.35 -19.82 -6.55
N GLU A 202 -3.59 -18.58 -6.98
CA GLU A 202 -2.98 -18.05 -8.22
C GLU A 202 -1.47 -17.86 -8.07
N MET A 203 -1.01 -17.32 -6.93
CA MET A 203 0.43 -17.20 -6.65
C MET A 203 1.13 -18.56 -6.67
N ASN A 204 0.48 -19.61 -6.18
CA ASN A 204 1.03 -20.95 -6.24
C ASN A 204 1.24 -21.45 -7.68
N LYS A 205 0.33 -21.08 -8.60
CA LYS A 205 0.45 -21.42 -10.02
C LYS A 205 1.60 -20.69 -10.72
N ILE A 206 1.89 -19.45 -10.33
CA ILE A 206 2.84 -18.58 -11.04
C ILE A 206 4.19 -18.42 -10.34
N THR A 207 4.42 -19.05 -9.21
CA THR A 207 5.70 -19.00 -8.50
C THR A 207 6.41 -20.35 -8.56
N LYS A 208 7.74 -20.33 -8.43
CA LYS A 208 8.62 -21.50 -8.29
C LYS A 208 8.88 -21.79 -6.81
N LYS A 209 9.44 -22.95 -6.50
CA LYS A 209 10.05 -23.20 -5.20
C LYS A 209 11.09 -22.13 -4.89
N LYS A 210 11.16 -21.67 -3.64
CA LYS A 210 12.00 -20.55 -3.15
C LYS A 210 11.70 -19.18 -3.79
N SER A 211 10.59 -19.02 -4.50
CA SER A 211 10.15 -17.70 -4.95
C SER A 211 9.73 -16.85 -3.76
N ILE A 212 9.94 -15.55 -3.87
CA ILE A 212 9.63 -14.55 -2.85
C ILE A 212 8.35 -13.82 -3.22
N ILE A 213 7.44 -13.67 -2.27
CA ILE A 213 6.33 -12.71 -2.36
C ILE A 213 6.58 -11.61 -1.33
N TYR A 214 6.58 -10.37 -1.79
CA TYR A 214 6.72 -9.20 -0.93
C TYR A 214 5.44 -8.37 -0.95
N PHE A 215 4.79 -8.25 0.19
CA PHE A 215 3.66 -7.34 0.41
C PHE A 215 4.14 -6.07 1.12
N LYS A 216 3.98 -4.92 0.48
CA LYS A 216 4.00 -3.62 1.14
C LYS A 216 2.56 -3.26 1.47
N HIS A 217 2.10 -3.64 2.65
CA HIS A 217 0.70 -3.63 3.04
C HIS A 217 0.42 -2.66 4.19
N ARG A 218 -0.60 -1.85 4.02
CA ARG A 218 -1.22 -1.10 5.10
C ARG A 218 -2.50 -1.80 5.49
N SER A 219 -2.53 -2.36 6.72
CA SER A 219 -3.73 -3.03 7.22
C SER A 219 -4.93 -2.09 7.22
N PHE A 220 -6.10 -2.61 6.85
CA PHE A 220 -7.37 -1.92 7.01
C PHE A 220 -7.57 -1.43 8.45
N PHE A 221 -7.12 -2.19 9.43
CA PHE A 221 -7.30 -1.90 10.85
C PHE A 221 -6.37 -0.82 11.37
N SER A 222 -5.30 -0.50 10.66
CA SER A 222 -4.41 0.59 11.02
C SER A 222 -5.14 1.94 10.98
N TYR A 223 -4.59 2.94 11.66
CA TYR A 223 -5.21 4.26 11.73
C TYR A 223 -5.54 4.89 10.35
N LEU A 224 -4.72 4.66 9.35
CA LEU A 224 -4.92 5.16 7.97
C LEU A 224 -5.41 4.07 6.99
N GLY A 225 -5.79 2.91 7.51
CA GLY A 225 -6.09 1.72 6.71
C GLY A 225 -7.15 1.89 5.63
N PRO A 226 -8.32 2.47 5.93
CA PRO A 226 -9.41 2.54 4.96
C PRO A 226 -9.23 3.64 3.90
N HIS A 227 -8.02 4.10 3.66
CA HIS A 227 -7.75 5.27 2.86
C HIS A 227 -8.40 6.55 3.39
N ARG A 228 -8.01 7.70 2.88
CA ARG A 228 -8.56 8.99 3.31
C ARG A 228 -10.06 9.13 3.00
N TYR A 229 -10.53 8.44 1.96
CA TYR A 229 -11.91 8.54 1.49
C TYR A 229 -12.92 7.88 2.41
N ALA A 230 -12.54 6.76 3.03
CA ALA A 230 -13.42 5.98 3.89
C ALA A 230 -13.13 6.19 5.39
N SER A 231 -12.30 7.17 5.74
CA SER A 231 -11.99 7.46 7.14
C SER A 231 -13.09 8.29 7.80
N THR A 232 -13.16 8.18 9.12
CA THR A 232 -14.11 8.93 9.96
C THR A 232 -13.38 9.97 10.81
N PHE A 233 -14.14 10.89 11.43
CA PHE A 233 -13.61 11.79 12.48
C PHE A 233 -13.45 11.10 13.83
N ILE A 234 -14.02 9.90 13.94
CA ILE A 234 -13.88 9.07 15.12
C ILE A 234 -12.55 8.34 14.98
N PRO A 235 -11.67 8.39 15.98
CA PRO A 235 -10.44 7.62 15.99
C PRO A 235 -10.72 6.15 15.75
N TRP A 236 -10.07 5.55 14.74
CA TRP A 236 -10.39 4.19 14.30
C TRP A 236 -11.88 3.92 14.08
N GLY A 237 -12.66 4.94 13.67
CA GLY A 237 -14.09 4.81 13.48
C GLY A 237 -14.47 3.70 12.49
N HIS A 238 -13.63 3.45 11.50
CA HIS A 238 -13.79 2.35 10.54
C HIS A 238 -13.67 0.95 11.15
N VAL A 239 -13.03 0.83 12.32
CA VAL A 239 -12.93 -0.43 13.09
C VAL A 239 -13.95 -0.45 14.22
N TYR A 240 -14.20 0.72 14.80
CA TYR A 240 -15.10 0.86 15.93
C TYR A 240 -16.58 0.80 15.54
N LEU A 241 -16.95 1.38 14.39
CA LEU A 241 -18.32 1.36 13.91
C LEU A 241 -18.65 0.04 13.23
N SER A 242 -19.81 -0.52 13.53
CA SER A 242 -20.38 -1.59 12.71
C SER A 242 -20.74 -1.07 11.31
N ASP A 243 -20.93 -1.94 10.33
CA ASP A 243 -21.29 -1.54 8.98
C ASP A 243 -22.56 -0.67 8.94
N LYS A 244 -23.60 -1.03 9.72
CA LYS A 244 -24.82 -0.21 9.86
C LYS A 244 -24.52 1.19 10.43
N GLU A 245 -23.63 1.27 11.41
CA GLU A 245 -23.23 2.56 11.98
C GLU A 245 -22.34 3.35 11.04
N MET A 246 -21.46 2.70 10.27
CA MET A 246 -20.63 3.34 9.25
C MET A 246 -21.48 3.93 8.12
N ILE A 247 -22.45 3.18 7.62
CA ILE A 247 -23.42 3.68 6.62
C ILE A 247 -24.15 4.91 7.13
N LYS A 248 -24.66 4.85 8.39
CA LYS A 248 -25.35 5.97 9.00
C LYS A 248 -24.45 7.17 9.21
N TYR A 249 -23.21 6.96 9.67
CA TYR A 249 -22.21 8.00 9.82
C TYR A 249 -21.93 8.72 8.50
N VAL A 250 -21.63 7.95 7.44
CA VAL A 250 -21.31 8.51 6.12
C VAL A 250 -22.48 9.30 5.55
N LYS A 251 -23.71 8.76 5.59
CA LYS A 251 -24.92 9.47 5.15
C LYS A 251 -25.18 10.76 5.94
N THR A 252 -24.84 10.77 7.24
CA THR A 252 -25.06 11.95 8.11
C THR A 252 -24.07 13.07 7.81
N TYR A 253 -22.79 12.74 7.61
CA TYR A 253 -21.71 13.73 7.56
C TYR A 253 -21.18 14.03 6.16
N HIS A 254 -21.35 13.11 5.20
CA HIS A 254 -20.82 13.27 3.85
C HIS A 254 -21.89 13.56 2.79
N LYS A 255 -23.19 13.53 3.18
CA LYS A 255 -24.35 13.93 2.36
C LYS A 255 -24.26 13.43 0.89
N ASP A 256 -24.10 14.36 -0.05
CA ASP A 256 -23.96 14.16 -1.49
C ASP A 256 -22.83 13.22 -1.91
N ARG A 257 -21.80 13.10 -1.08
CA ARG A 257 -20.66 12.18 -1.31
C ARG A 257 -20.85 10.80 -0.69
N ALA A 258 -21.94 10.59 0.03
CA ALA A 258 -22.12 9.38 0.82
C ALA A 258 -22.09 8.12 -0.03
N GLU A 259 -22.72 8.13 -1.20
CA GLU A 259 -22.77 6.98 -2.10
C GLU A 259 -21.36 6.59 -2.59
N LYS A 260 -20.58 7.55 -3.06
CA LYS A 260 -19.20 7.32 -3.53
C LYS A 260 -18.33 6.75 -2.41
N ILE A 261 -18.45 7.28 -1.18
CA ILE A 261 -17.68 6.81 -0.02
C ILE A 261 -18.08 5.38 0.36
N LEU A 262 -19.38 5.09 0.37
CA LEU A 262 -19.86 3.75 0.72
C LEU A 262 -19.49 2.72 -0.35
N ASN A 263 -19.56 3.10 -1.63
CA ASN A 263 -19.11 2.25 -2.72
C ASN A 263 -17.61 1.93 -2.57
N PHE A 264 -16.77 2.94 -2.37
CA PHE A 264 -15.35 2.76 -2.13
C PHE A 264 -15.09 1.86 -0.91
N TYR A 265 -15.78 2.13 0.21
CA TYR A 265 -15.58 1.40 1.45
C TYR A 265 -15.97 -0.07 1.36
N PHE A 266 -17.09 -0.40 0.70
CA PHE A 266 -17.63 -1.76 0.68
C PHE A 266 -17.30 -2.55 -0.59
N LYS A 267 -16.96 -1.90 -1.72
CA LYS A 267 -16.72 -2.58 -3.00
C LYS A 267 -15.29 -2.45 -3.52
N GLU A 268 -14.62 -1.31 -3.29
CA GLU A 268 -13.29 -1.08 -3.82
C GLU A 268 -12.19 -1.46 -2.82
N LEU A 269 -12.44 -1.34 -1.52
CA LEU A 269 -11.58 -1.93 -0.50
C LEU A 269 -11.95 -3.39 -0.26
N SER A 270 -10.95 -4.20 0.11
CA SER A 270 -11.16 -5.62 0.45
C SER A 270 -12.33 -5.81 1.42
N TYR A 271 -13.28 -6.67 1.06
CA TYR A 271 -14.42 -7.04 1.90
C TYR A 271 -14.79 -8.50 1.64
N PRO A 272 -14.92 -9.37 2.67
CA PRO A 272 -14.70 -9.09 4.08
C PRO A 272 -13.25 -8.66 4.41
N ARG A 273 -13.08 -7.94 5.52
CA ARG A 273 -11.77 -7.48 5.98
C ARG A 273 -10.95 -8.67 6.48
N PHE A 274 -9.66 -8.63 6.25
CA PHE A 274 -8.73 -9.62 6.79
C PHE A 274 -7.61 -8.94 7.58
N THR A 275 -7.15 -9.60 8.62
CA THR A 275 -6.01 -9.18 9.43
C THR A 275 -4.70 -9.64 8.79
N VAL A 276 -3.58 -9.04 9.22
CA VAL A 276 -2.24 -9.50 8.81
C VAL A 276 -2.00 -10.95 9.23
N ASN A 277 -2.51 -11.36 10.40
CA ASN A 277 -2.40 -12.75 10.86
C ASN A 277 -3.19 -13.71 9.96
N GLU A 278 -4.40 -13.33 9.51
CA GLU A 278 -5.17 -14.13 8.56
C GLU A 278 -4.48 -14.21 7.19
N LEU A 279 -3.87 -13.13 6.73
CA LEU A 279 -3.05 -13.14 5.52
C LEU A 279 -1.89 -14.14 5.62
N ILE A 280 -1.12 -14.08 6.70
CA ILE A 280 0.04 -14.97 6.94
C ILE A 280 -0.41 -16.42 7.07
N LYS A 281 -1.51 -16.68 7.80
CA LYS A 281 -2.08 -18.02 7.92
C LYS A 281 -2.50 -18.57 6.56
N THR A 282 -3.26 -17.80 5.78
CA THR A 282 -3.69 -18.21 4.44
C THR A 282 -2.48 -18.48 3.51
N ALA A 283 -1.42 -17.68 3.63
CA ALA A 283 -0.18 -17.94 2.91
C ALA A 283 0.41 -19.31 3.29
N SER A 284 0.45 -19.62 4.58
CA SER A 284 0.97 -20.90 5.09
C SER A 284 0.15 -22.08 4.57
N ASP A 285 -1.18 -21.96 4.51
CA ASP A 285 -2.10 -22.97 3.98
C ASP A 285 -1.88 -23.23 2.47
N HIS A 286 -1.18 -22.31 1.80
CA HIS A 286 -0.80 -22.39 0.38
C HIS A 286 0.71 -22.58 0.13
N ASN A 287 1.43 -23.19 1.08
CA ASN A 287 2.86 -23.50 0.96
C ASN A 287 3.79 -22.28 0.89
N PHE A 288 3.40 -21.15 1.47
CA PHE A 288 4.28 -20.01 1.66
C PHE A 288 4.63 -19.84 3.14
N VAL A 289 5.90 -19.66 3.44
CA VAL A 289 6.37 -19.42 4.81
C VAL A 289 6.75 -17.97 5.01
N LEU A 290 6.39 -17.43 6.17
CA LEU A 290 6.81 -16.11 6.58
C LEU A 290 8.33 -16.09 6.85
N LYS A 291 9.05 -15.24 6.12
CA LYS A 291 10.47 -14.97 6.35
C LYS A 291 10.65 -13.77 7.27
N VAL A 292 9.87 -12.71 7.01
CA VAL A 292 9.98 -11.46 7.74
C VAL A 292 8.66 -10.70 7.70
N ASN A 293 8.30 -10.05 8.80
CA ASN A 293 7.28 -9.02 8.87
C ASN A 293 7.86 -7.81 9.61
N ILE A 294 8.31 -6.79 8.87
CA ILE A 294 8.78 -5.53 9.44
C ILE A 294 7.57 -4.61 9.54
N VAL A 295 7.28 -4.17 10.76
CA VAL A 295 6.15 -3.30 11.06
C VAL A 295 6.62 -1.88 11.30
N GLU A 296 6.18 -0.96 10.48
CA GLU A 296 6.42 0.47 10.71
C GLU A 296 5.47 1.00 11.78
N PRO A 297 5.98 1.55 12.89
CA PRO A 297 5.13 2.18 13.88
C PRO A 297 4.56 3.49 13.35
N PHE A 298 3.31 3.79 13.65
CA PHE A 298 2.73 5.08 13.32
C PHE A 298 3.12 6.14 14.36
N LYS A 299 4.24 6.82 14.15
CA LYS A 299 4.90 7.72 15.11
C LYS A 299 4.02 8.85 15.69
N LYS A 300 2.96 9.26 15.01
CA LYS A 300 2.15 10.42 15.41
C LYS A 300 1.03 10.12 16.42
N LEU A 301 0.89 8.87 16.87
CA LEU A 301 -0.28 8.43 17.65
C LEU A 301 -0.06 8.35 19.17
N ASN A 302 1.06 8.78 19.71
CA ASN A 302 1.40 8.54 21.13
C ASN A 302 0.33 8.99 22.12
N LYS A 303 -0.32 10.12 21.90
CA LYS A 303 -1.40 10.63 22.81
C LYS A 303 -2.70 9.84 22.64
N SER A 304 -3.11 9.62 21.41
CA SER A 304 -4.34 8.87 21.08
C SER A 304 -4.25 7.41 21.45
N MET A 305 -3.07 6.80 21.28
CA MET A 305 -2.80 5.42 21.70
C MET A 305 -2.95 5.26 23.23
N LYS A 306 -2.45 6.21 24.01
CA LYS A 306 -2.61 6.19 25.47
C LYS A 306 -4.07 6.23 25.90
N TYR A 307 -4.88 7.05 25.23
CA TYR A 307 -6.31 7.14 25.50
C TYR A 307 -7.04 5.84 25.13
N LEU A 308 -6.84 5.34 23.92
CA LEU A 308 -7.53 4.14 23.45
C LEU A 308 -7.15 2.89 24.23
N ARG A 309 -5.88 2.71 24.59
CA ARG A 309 -5.44 1.58 25.42
C ARG A 309 -6.22 1.46 26.74
N LYS A 310 -6.65 2.57 27.28
CA LYS A 310 -7.41 2.64 28.56
C LYS A 310 -8.92 2.52 28.37
N ASN A 311 -9.44 2.66 27.16
CA ASN A 311 -10.87 2.70 26.91
C ASN A 311 -11.45 1.29 26.70
N LYS A 312 -11.93 0.68 27.80
CA LYS A 312 -12.53 -0.68 27.78
C LYS A 312 -13.70 -0.80 26.79
N ASN A 313 -14.54 0.23 26.66
CA ASN A 313 -15.69 0.22 25.75
C ASN A 313 -15.25 0.21 24.27
N PHE A 314 -14.16 0.91 23.94
CA PHE A 314 -13.57 0.86 22.62
C PHE A 314 -13.16 -0.56 22.28
N TRP A 315 -12.38 -1.21 23.12
CA TRP A 315 -11.90 -2.58 22.89
C TRP A 315 -13.02 -3.62 22.81
N LYS A 316 -14.00 -3.53 23.74
CA LYS A 316 -15.18 -4.42 23.71
C LYS A 316 -15.89 -4.34 22.37
N LYS A 317 -16.04 -3.15 21.79
CA LYS A 317 -16.73 -2.95 20.52
C LYS A 317 -15.88 -3.36 19.32
N VAL A 318 -14.58 -3.08 19.34
CA VAL A 318 -13.63 -3.51 18.29
C VAL A 318 -13.60 -5.04 18.22
N TYR A 319 -13.44 -5.73 19.32
CA TYR A 319 -13.40 -7.19 19.33
C TYR A 319 -14.77 -7.84 19.05
N LYS A 320 -15.85 -7.13 19.31
CA LYS A 320 -17.18 -7.58 18.84
C LYS A 320 -17.26 -7.57 17.31
N ASN A 321 -16.71 -6.54 16.66
CA ASN A 321 -16.73 -6.42 15.21
C ASN A 321 -15.67 -7.32 14.55
N TYR A 322 -14.50 -7.45 15.19
CA TYR A 322 -13.32 -8.13 14.63
C TYR A 322 -12.62 -8.97 15.71
N PRO A 323 -13.15 -10.15 16.03
CA PRO A 323 -12.67 -10.95 17.16
C PRO A 323 -11.24 -11.50 16.98
N LYS A 324 -10.74 -11.60 15.74
CA LYS A 324 -9.39 -12.09 15.42
C LYS A 324 -8.34 -10.99 15.30
N LEU A 325 -8.72 -9.74 15.51
CA LEU A 325 -7.82 -8.61 15.36
C LEU A 325 -6.80 -8.55 16.49
N ALA A 326 -5.51 -8.54 16.17
CA ALA A 326 -4.47 -8.28 17.13
C ALA A 326 -4.38 -6.78 17.46
N SER A 327 -4.20 -6.45 18.74
CA SER A 327 -4.23 -5.06 19.20
C SER A 327 -3.12 -4.18 18.60
N ASP A 328 -1.95 -4.77 18.32
CA ASP A 328 -0.80 -4.09 17.74
C ASP A 328 -1.02 -3.70 16.28
N GLU A 329 -1.87 -4.43 15.55
CA GLU A 329 -2.24 -4.12 14.17
C GLU A 329 -2.95 -2.76 14.05
N LEU A 330 -3.74 -2.37 15.05
CA LEU A 330 -4.37 -1.04 15.12
C LEU A 330 -3.33 0.10 15.12
N PHE A 331 -2.18 -0.15 15.74
CA PHE A 331 -1.13 0.84 15.93
C PHE A 331 0.00 0.74 14.91
N SER A 332 -0.11 -0.20 13.98
CA SER A 332 0.84 -0.35 12.89
C SER A 332 0.70 0.78 11.86
N GLY A 333 1.79 1.11 11.21
CA GLY A 333 1.81 1.95 10.01
C GLY A 333 1.75 1.10 8.75
N MET A 334 2.90 0.66 8.28
CA MET A 334 3.06 -0.18 7.11
C MET A 334 3.68 -1.51 7.51
N HIS A 335 3.20 -2.59 6.91
CA HIS A 335 3.80 -3.91 7.01
C HIS A 335 4.61 -4.21 5.75
N HIS A 336 5.84 -4.69 5.94
CA HIS A 336 6.69 -5.25 4.90
C HIS A 336 6.78 -6.75 5.14
N ILE A 337 5.93 -7.51 4.47
CA ILE A 337 5.78 -8.94 4.68
C ILE A 337 6.50 -9.67 3.55
N ILE A 338 7.51 -10.45 3.88
CA ILE A 338 8.22 -11.31 2.94
C ILE A 338 7.84 -12.76 3.20
N LEU A 339 7.29 -13.40 2.19
CA LEU A 339 6.98 -14.82 2.18
C LEU A 339 7.89 -15.54 1.20
N GLU A 340 8.22 -16.79 1.49
CA GLU A 340 8.96 -17.67 0.58
C GLU A 340 8.14 -18.93 0.30
N LYS A 341 8.08 -19.35 -0.96
CA LYS A 341 7.42 -20.60 -1.35
C LYS A 341 8.29 -21.81 -0.98
N LYS A 342 7.71 -22.78 -0.30
CA LYS A 342 8.34 -24.07 0.05
C LYS A 342 8.71 -24.89 -1.18
#